data_42ff7cef3b4f349ec953168ec3b3b578
#
_entry.id   42ff7cef3b4f349ec953168ec3b3b578
#
_cell.length_a   1.000
_cell.length_b   1.000
_cell.length_c   1.000
_cell.angle_alpha   90.00
_cell.angle_beta   90.00
_cell.angle_gamma   90.00
#
_symmetry.space_group_name_H-M   'P 1'
#
loop_
_entity.id
_entity.type
_entity.pdbx_description
1 polymer ?
#
loop_
_entity_poly.entity_id
_entity_poly.type
_entity_poly.pdbx_seq_one_letter_code
_entity_poly.pdbx_strand_id
1 'polypeptide(L)'
;MATTDNVIERWNKLENPVPVTYNRNLVGIDIGGRKAHFKNENDQIVTESYDFIHIAPPQSAILPVVNSALAVQEDGPQKGWLNVSKDTLQHKVFPNVFGLGDTNGTPRGKTAATVKKSTPIVVHNLLHVIHGKPADKKFDGYTSCPLLIREGSAMLIEFDYDGNLIPSLPVIEPLKDSYLAWLLKYALLKPAYVATLKGHV
;
A
#
# COMPACT_ATOMS: atom_id res chain seq x y z
N MET A 1 -4.02 -10.68 9.16
CA MET A 1 -4.63 -10.85 10.50
C MET A 1 -3.64 -10.56 11.60
N ALA A 2 -2.60 -11.35 11.85
CA ALA A 2 -1.68 -11.11 12.98
C ALA A 2 -1.12 -9.68 13.12
N THR A 3 -0.82 -9.00 12.02
CA THR A 3 -0.32 -7.61 12.02
C THR A 3 -1.38 -6.62 12.49
N THR A 4 -2.60 -6.72 11.98
CA THR A 4 -3.72 -5.85 12.35
C THR A 4 -4.07 -6.01 13.83
N ASP A 5 -4.17 -7.26 14.28
CA ASP A 5 -4.50 -7.59 15.68
C ASP A 5 -3.44 -7.03 16.63
N ASN A 6 -2.16 -7.13 16.28
CA ASN A 6 -1.06 -6.53 17.03
C ASN A 6 -1.17 -5.01 17.17
N VAL A 7 -1.56 -4.30 16.10
CA VAL A 7 -1.74 -2.84 16.14
C VAL A 7 -2.93 -2.47 17.01
N ILE A 8 -4.06 -3.15 16.83
CA ILE A 8 -5.29 -2.91 17.61
C ILE A 8 -5.04 -3.18 19.09
N GLU A 9 -4.34 -4.25 19.45
CA GLU A 9 -3.99 -4.55 20.83
C GLU A 9 -3.21 -3.42 21.48
N ARG A 10 -2.29 -2.78 20.73
CA ARG A 10 -1.53 -1.64 21.22
C ARG A 10 -2.39 -0.39 21.39
N TRP A 11 -3.23 -0.10 20.42
CA TRP A 11 -4.15 1.03 20.51
C TRP A 11 -5.14 0.89 21.65
N ASN A 12 -5.61 -0.32 21.94
CA ASN A 12 -6.48 -0.60 23.09
C ASN A 12 -5.79 -0.40 24.44
N LYS A 13 -4.44 -0.43 24.50
CA LYS A 13 -3.64 -0.19 25.70
C LYS A 13 -3.26 1.28 25.90
N LEU A 14 -3.64 2.18 24.99
CA LEU A 14 -3.40 3.61 25.16
C LEU A 14 -4.32 4.17 26.27
N GLU A 15 -3.91 5.28 26.88
CA GLU A 15 -4.72 6.01 27.86
C GLU A 15 -6.09 6.40 27.28
N ASN A 16 -6.12 6.78 25.99
CA ASN A 16 -7.33 7.00 25.23
C ASN A 16 -7.40 5.97 24.10
N PRO A 17 -8.04 4.83 24.31
CA PRO A 17 -8.14 3.77 23.30
C PRO A 17 -8.85 4.25 22.04
N VAL A 18 -8.38 3.77 20.89
CA VAL A 18 -9.00 4.04 19.59
C VAL A 18 -9.96 2.90 19.26
N PRO A 19 -11.28 3.09 19.35
CA PRO A 19 -12.23 2.04 19.01
C PRO A 19 -12.17 1.71 17.50
N VAL A 20 -12.15 0.44 17.17
CA VAL A 20 -12.14 -0.03 15.79
C VAL A 20 -13.45 -0.77 15.50
N THR A 21 -14.18 -0.31 14.50
CA THR A 21 -15.42 -0.95 14.05
C THR A 21 -15.22 -1.53 12.65
N TYR A 22 -15.45 -2.82 12.50
CA TYR A 22 -15.36 -3.53 11.22
C TYR A 22 -16.71 -3.57 10.49
N ASN A 23 -16.69 -4.04 9.25
CA ASN A 23 -17.85 -4.26 8.40
C ASN A 23 -18.72 -3.00 8.27
N ARG A 24 -18.06 -1.85 8.10
CA ARG A 24 -18.67 -0.54 7.89
C ARG A 24 -18.16 0.05 6.58
N ASN A 25 -18.98 0.05 5.55
CA ASN A 25 -18.66 0.68 4.28
C ASN A 25 -19.26 2.09 4.22
N LEU A 26 -18.42 3.12 4.12
CA LEU A 26 -18.87 4.50 4.00
C LEU A 26 -19.62 4.69 2.67
N VAL A 27 -20.89 5.11 2.73
CA VAL A 27 -21.75 5.28 1.56
C VAL A 27 -22.25 6.72 1.38
N GLY A 28 -22.10 7.56 2.39
CA GLY A 28 -22.51 8.95 2.29
C GLY A 28 -21.99 9.82 3.43
N ILE A 29 -21.92 11.13 3.19
CA ILE A 29 -21.50 12.13 4.18
C ILE A 29 -22.46 13.30 4.09
N ASP A 30 -23.05 13.66 5.22
CA ASP A 30 -23.75 14.91 5.43
C ASP A 30 -22.80 15.91 6.10
N ILE A 31 -22.24 16.81 5.30
CA ILE A 31 -21.28 17.82 5.78
C ILE A 31 -21.95 18.81 6.71
N GLY A 32 -23.17 19.24 6.40
CA GLY A 32 -23.93 20.22 7.19
C GLY A 32 -24.34 19.68 8.55
N GLY A 33 -24.82 18.45 8.58
CA GLY A 33 -25.22 17.76 9.80
C GLY A 33 -24.07 17.03 10.51
N ARG A 34 -22.85 17.05 9.96
CA ARG A 34 -21.68 16.33 10.47
C ARG A 34 -21.97 14.86 10.74
N LYS A 35 -22.56 14.18 9.74
CA LYS A 35 -22.92 12.77 9.84
C LYS A 35 -22.29 11.97 8.73
N ALA A 36 -21.77 10.80 9.08
CA ALA A 36 -21.28 9.80 8.15
C ALA A 36 -22.22 8.60 8.14
N HIS A 37 -22.60 8.13 6.95
CA HIS A 37 -23.52 7.03 6.75
C HIS A 37 -22.73 5.82 6.28
N PHE A 38 -22.83 4.73 7.04
CA PHE A 38 -22.14 3.47 6.75
C PHE A 38 -23.15 2.37 6.49
N LYS A 39 -22.85 1.55 5.50
CA LYS A 39 -23.58 0.31 5.23
C LYS A 39 -22.91 -0.83 5.99
N ASN A 40 -23.65 -1.55 6.81
CA ASN A 40 -23.16 -2.71 7.53
C ASN A 40 -23.29 -4.01 6.70
N GLU A 41 -22.86 -5.14 7.25
CA GLU A 41 -22.94 -6.47 6.62
C GLU A 41 -24.35 -6.94 6.29
N ASN A 42 -25.37 -6.39 6.95
CA ASN A 42 -26.79 -6.66 6.70
C ASN A 42 -27.43 -5.64 5.76
N ASP A 43 -26.65 -4.88 5.01
CA ASP A 43 -27.09 -3.80 4.12
C ASP A 43 -27.85 -2.65 4.81
N GLN A 44 -27.81 -2.55 6.12
CA GLN A 44 -28.46 -1.50 6.89
C GLN A 44 -27.57 -0.27 7.00
N ILE A 45 -28.19 0.92 6.97
CA ILE A 45 -27.47 2.17 7.15
C ILE A 45 -27.34 2.49 8.63
N VAL A 46 -26.09 2.64 9.07
CA VAL A 46 -25.72 3.12 10.39
C VAL A 46 -25.15 4.53 10.24
N THR A 47 -25.63 5.46 11.04
CA THR A 47 -25.20 6.87 10.98
C THR A 47 -24.42 7.23 12.23
N GLU A 48 -23.22 7.76 12.03
CA GLU A 48 -22.30 8.22 13.09
C GLU A 48 -22.11 9.73 12.96
N SER A 49 -22.09 10.42 14.08
CA SER A 49 -21.75 11.86 14.13
C SER A 49 -20.25 12.05 14.28
N TYR A 50 -19.70 13.13 13.73
CA TYR A 50 -18.29 13.47 13.85
C TYR A 50 -18.06 14.95 14.06
N ASP A 51 -17.01 15.30 14.77
CA ASP A 51 -16.48 16.67 14.83
C ASP A 51 -15.40 16.88 13.77
N PHE A 52 -14.60 15.86 13.53
CA PHE A 52 -13.60 15.78 12.47
C PHE A 52 -13.68 14.40 11.81
N ILE A 53 -13.55 14.35 10.48
CA ILE A 53 -13.53 13.08 9.73
C ILE A 53 -12.33 13.04 8.80
N HIS A 54 -11.59 11.93 8.85
CA HIS A 54 -10.55 11.58 7.87
C HIS A 54 -11.03 10.38 7.06
N ILE A 55 -11.01 10.51 5.73
CA ILE A 55 -11.50 9.48 4.83
C ILE A 55 -10.38 9.02 3.93
N ALA A 56 -10.17 7.71 3.86
CA ALA A 56 -9.33 7.06 2.86
C ALA A 56 -10.25 6.39 1.81
N PRO A 57 -10.51 7.04 0.67
CA PRO A 57 -11.37 6.46 -0.35
C PRO A 57 -10.72 5.25 -1.00
N PRO A 58 -11.52 4.33 -1.59
CA PRO A 58 -11.00 3.25 -2.41
C PRO A 58 -10.09 3.78 -3.51
N GLN A 59 -8.95 3.13 -3.71
CA GLN A 59 -8.02 3.46 -4.78
C GLN A 59 -8.45 2.82 -6.10
N SER A 60 -8.12 3.47 -7.21
CA SER A 60 -8.23 2.93 -8.56
C SER A 60 -6.99 3.31 -9.37
N ALA A 61 -6.74 2.62 -10.47
CA ALA A 61 -5.76 3.09 -11.44
C ALA A 61 -6.24 4.40 -12.09
N ILE A 62 -5.31 5.12 -12.72
CA ILE A 62 -5.66 6.37 -13.44
C ILE A 62 -6.59 6.08 -14.61
N LEU A 63 -7.49 7.01 -14.94
CA LEU A 63 -8.50 6.84 -15.98
C LEU A 63 -7.94 6.39 -17.34
N PRO A 64 -6.78 6.90 -17.83
CA PRO A 64 -6.18 6.41 -19.07
C PRO A 64 -5.87 4.92 -19.07
N VAL A 65 -5.52 4.34 -17.90
CA VAL A 65 -5.30 2.88 -17.78
C VAL A 65 -6.64 2.17 -17.69
N VAL A 66 -7.54 2.58 -16.80
CA VAL A 66 -8.86 1.96 -16.59
C VAL A 66 -9.64 1.83 -17.90
N ASN A 67 -9.58 2.86 -18.77
CA ASN A 67 -10.32 2.95 -20.02
C ASN A 67 -9.54 2.42 -21.24
N SER A 68 -8.52 1.61 -21.04
CA SER A 68 -7.68 1.09 -22.11
C SER A 68 -7.56 -0.43 -22.10
N ALA A 69 -7.03 -1.00 -23.19
CA ALA A 69 -6.67 -2.42 -23.27
C ALA A 69 -5.51 -2.81 -22.34
N LEU A 70 -4.89 -1.84 -21.64
CA LEU A 70 -3.82 -2.10 -20.69
C LEU A 70 -4.34 -2.55 -19.32
N ALA A 71 -5.62 -2.31 -19.04
CA ALA A 71 -6.21 -2.71 -17.76
C ALA A 71 -6.57 -4.19 -17.72
N VAL A 72 -6.60 -4.75 -16.52
CA VAL A 72 -7.24 -6.04 -16.27
C VAL A 72 -8.73 -5.91 -16.55
N GLN A 73 -9.25 -6.73 -17.46
CA GLN A 73 -10.65 -6.72 -17.90
C GLN A 73 -11.52 -7.70 -17.11
N GLU A 74 -10.91 -8.76 -16.59
CA GLU A 74 -11.59 -9.82 -15.85
C GLU A 74 -12.13 -9.30 -14.52
N ASP A 75 -13.30 -9.76 -14.14
CA ASP A 75 -13.90 -9.44 -12.85
C ASP A 75 -13.03 -9.94 -11.69
N GLY A 76 -12.85 -9.09 -10.70
CA GLY A 76 -12.02 -9.40 -9.55
C GLY A 76 -11.36 -8.16 -8.94
N PRO A 77 -10.55 -8.35 -7.88
CA PRO A 77 -9.96 -7.24 -7.12
C PRO A 77 -8.93 -6.41 -7.92
N GLN A 78 -8.41 -6.94 -9.04
CA GLN A 78 -7.50 -6.22 -9.92
C GLN A 78 -8.17 -5.60 -11.14
N LYS A 79 -9.49 -5.72 -11.33
CA LYS A 79 -10.19 -5.11 -12.46
C LYS A 79 -9.91 -3.61 -12.54
N GLY A 80 -9.58 -3.14 -13.72
CA GLY A 80 -9.24 -1.74 -13.99
C GLY A 80 -7.79 -1.32 -13.68
N TRP A 81 -7.01 -2.16 -12.98
CA TRP A 81 -5.58 -1.92 -12.76
C TRP A 81 -4.74 -2.38 -13.96
N LEU A 82 -3.52 -1.86 -14.10
CA LEU A 82 -2.61 -2.25 -15.17
C LEU A 82 -2.29 -3.75 -15.12
N ASN A 83 -2.52 -4.46 -16.22
CA ASN A 83 -2.41 -5.93 -16.31
C ASN A 83 -0.97 -6.39 -16.45
N VAL A 84 -0.22 -6.36 -15.36
CA VAL A 84 1.18 -6.79 -15.30
C VAL A 84 1.36 -8.14 -14.62
N SER A 85 2.44 -8.84 -14.98
CA SER A 85 2.95 -9.97 -14.19
C SER A 85 3.41 -9.45 -12.82
N LYS A 86 3.01 -10.12 -11.75
CA LYS A 86 3.43 -9.75 -10.39
C LYS A 86 4.94 -9.86 -10.18
N ASP A 87 5.60 -10.74 -10.94
CA ASP A 87 7.03 -11.03 -10.81
C ASP A 87 7.88 -10.09 -11.65
N THR A 88 7.64 -10.02 -12.96
CA THR A 88 8.48 -9.24 -13.88
C THR A 88 8.05 -7.79 -14.04
N LEU A 89 6.82 -7.46 -13.61
CA LEU A 89 6.16 -6.17 -13.79
C LEU A 89 5.98 -5.77 -15.26
N GLN A 90 6.19 -6.72 -16.18
CA GLN A 90 5.90 -6.60 -17.60
C GLN A 90 4.39 -6.83 -17.84
N HIS A 91 3.80 -6.11 -18.76
CA HIS A 91 2.41 -6.30 -19.15
C HIS A 91 2.22 -7.69 -19.78
N LYS A 92 1.15 -8.38 -19.38
CA LYS A 92 0.91 -9.78 -19.80
C LYS A 92 0.61 -9.96 -21.28
N VAL A 93 0.11 -8.90 -21.95
CA VAL A 93 -0.28 -8.94 -23.37
C VAL A 93 0.67 -8.10 -24.22
N PHE A 94 1.10 -6.93 -23.75
CA PHE A 94 1.95 -6.00 -24.49
C PHE A 94 3.39 -6.04 -23.94
N PRO A 95 4.30 -6.77 -24.59
CA PRO A 95 5.64 -7.04 -24.02
C PRO A 95 6.54 -5.79 -23.92
N ASN A 96 6.20 -4.71 -24.61
CA ASN A 96 6.88 -3.41 -24.55
C ASN A 96 6.32 -2.47 -23.47
N VAL A 97 5.35 -2.91 -22.68
CA VAL A 97 4.73 -2.15 -21.58
C VAL A 97 5.15 -2.73 -20.25
N PHE A 98 5.54 -1.87 -19.33
CA PHE A 98 5.89 -2.21 -17.97
C PHE A 98 5.12 -1.32 -16.99
N GLY A 99 4.85 -1.82 -15.80
CA GLY A 99 4.19 -1.09 -14.74
C GLY A 99 5.09 -0.83 -13.55
N LEU A 100 4.93 0.35 -12.93
CA LEU A 100 5.61 0.73 -11.71
C LEU A 100 4.68 1.55 -10.82
N GLY A 101 4.70 1.27 -9.51
CA GLY A 101 3.92 2.00 -8.51
C GLY A 101 2.44 1.59 -8.44
N ASP A 102 1.63 2.53 -7.98
CA ASP A 102 0.26 2.27 -7.54
C ASP A 102 -0.70 1.86 -8.66
N THR A 103 -0.37 2.12 -9.91
CA THR A 103 -1.20 1.75 -11.07
C THR A 103 -1.24 0.24 -11.35
N ASN A 104 -0.30 -0.52 -10.81
CA ASN A 104 -0.14 -1.95 -11.10
C ASN A 104 -1.25 -2.81 -10.50
N GLY A 105 -1.73 -3.78 -11.27
CA GLY A 105 -2.64 -4.85 -10.84
C GLY A 105 -1.92 -5.97 -10.08
N THR A 106 -1.00 -5.62 -9.18
CA THR A 106 -0.34 -6.57 -8.29
C THR A 106 -1.15 -6.82 -7.02
N PRO A 107 -1.01 -8.00 -6.38
CA PRO A 107 -1.80 -8.35 -5.19
C PRO A 107 -1.58 -7.39 -4.01
N ARG A 108 -0.39 -6.84 -3.88
CA ARG A 108 0.04 -5.93 -2.81
C ARG A 108 1.07 -4.94 -3.35
N GLY A 109 1.51 -4.00 -2.52
CA GLY A 109 2.66 -3.18 -2.84
C GLY A 109 2.32 -1.85 -3.49
N LYS A 110 1.42 -1.10 -2.87
CA LYS A 110 1.12 0.29 -3.27
C LYS A 110 1.75 1.27 -2.28
N THR A 111 3.09 1.17 -2.13
CA THR A 111 3.88 2.05 -1.25
C THR A 111 5.14 2.57 -1.94
N ALA A 112 5.68 3.69 -1.49
CA ALA A 112 6.94 4.23 -2.01
C ALA A 112 8.12 3.25 -1.85
N ALA A 113 8.12 2.46 -0.77
CA ALA A 113 9.12 1.41 -0.55
C ALA A 113 9.06 0.31 -1.62
N THR A 114 7.85 -0.10 -2.01
CA THR A 114 7.63 -1.02 -3.14
C THR A 114 8.17 -0.45 -4.44
N VAL A 115 7.90 0.82 -4.73
CA VAL A 115 8.41 1.49 -5.94
C VAL A 115 9.94 1.48 -5.95
N LYS A 116 10.57 1.90 -4.85
CA LYS A 116 12.03 1.91 -4.72
C LYS A 116 12.64 0.52 -4.97
N LYS A 117 12.07 -0.54 -4.41
CA LYS A 117 12.56 -1.92 -4.54
C LYS A 117 12.31 -2.51 -5.92
N SER A 118 11.19 -2.19 -6.55
CA SER A 118 10.80 -2.73 -7.87
C SER A 118 11.42 -1.97 -9.05
N THR A 119 11.80 -0.71 -8.90
CA THR A 119 12.40 0.11 -9.96
C THR A 119 13.61 -0.57 -10.65
N PRO A 120 14.65 -1.07 -9.94
CA PRO A 120 15.79 -1.71 -10.58
C PRO A 120 15.41 -3.00 -11.32
N ILE A 121 14.31 -3.65 -10.93
CA ILE A 121 13.78 -4.84 -11.61
C ILE A 121 13.13 -4.44 -12.94
N VAL A 122 12.29 -3.43 -12.91
CA VAL A 122 11.65 -2.90 -14.13
C VAL A 122 12.70 -2.39 -15.11
N VAL A 123 13.69 -1.63 -14.64
CA VAL A 123 14.78 -1.11 -15.50
C VAL A 123 15.55 -2.25 -16.16
N HIS A 124 15.96 -3.28 -15.38
CA HIS A 124 16.65 -4.45 -15.91
C HIS A 124 15.80 -5.15 -16.99
N ASN A 125 14.55 -5.47 -16.68
CA ASN A 125 13.66 -6.18 -17.57
C ASN A 125 13.34 -5.38 -18.85
N LEU A 126 13.16 -4.07 -18.72
CA LEU A 126 12.95 -3.17 -19.86
C LEU A 126 14.17 -3.18 -20.79
N LEU A 127 15.39 -3.06 -20.25
CA LEU A 127 16.62 -3.10 -21.04
C LEU A 127 16.80 -4.46 -21.72
N HIS A 128 16.48 -5.58 -21.03
CA HIS A 128 16.50 -6.89 -21.63
C HIS A 128 15.57 -6.99 -22.83
N VAL A 129 14.33 -6.53 -22.71
CA VAL A 129 13.35 -6.55 -23.81
C VAL A 129 13.79 -5.67 -24.97
N ILE A 130 14.35 -4.50 -24.73
CA ILE A 130 14.92 -3.62 -25.78
C ILE A 130 16.03 -4.34 -26.57
N HIS A 131 16.83 -5.20 -25.92
CA HIS A 131 17.88 -5.98 -26.56
C HIS A 131 17.44 -7.37 -27.02
N GLY A 132 16.13 -7.61 -27.17
CA GLY A 132 15.57 -8.88 -27.65
C GLY A 132 15.69 -10.05 -26.66
N LYS A 133 15.94 -9.79 -25.38
CA LYS A 133 16.02 -10.79 -24.32
C LYS A 133 14.72 -10.83 -23.52
N PRO A 134 14.37 -11.96 -22.88
CA PRO A 134 13.19 -12.01 -22.03
C PRO A 134 13.36 -11.18 -20.75
N ALA A 135 12.24 -10.74 -20.17
CA ALA A 135 12.18 -10.19 -18.83
C ALA A 135 12.37 -11.34 -17.83
N ASP A 136 13.50 -11.40 -17.14
CA ASP A 136 13.92 -12.54 -16.31
C ASP A 136 14.07 -12.21 -14.82
N LYS A 137 14.26 -10.92 -14.47
CA LYS A 137 14.39 -10.49 -13.09
C LYS A 137 13.03 -10.42 -12.40
N LYS A 138 12.96 -10.97 -11.19
CA LYS A 138 11.69 -11.12 -10.46
C LYS A 138 11.65 -10.23 -9.24
N PHE A 139 10.48 -9.67 -9.00
CA PHE A 139 10.12 -8.90 -7.82
C PHE A 139 9.39 -9.81 -6.82
N ASP A 140 9.76 -9.75 -5.56
CA ASP A 140 9.24 -10.57 -4.47
C ASP A 140 7.96 -10.01 -3.83
N GLY A 141 7.52 -8.80 -4.23
CA GLY A 141 6.36 -8.14 -3.64
C GLY A 141 6.66 -7.34 -2.38
N TYR A 142 7.94 -7.07 -2.11
CA TYR A 142 8.33 -6.28 -0.94
C TYR A 142 7.50 -5.02 -0.76
N THR A 143 6.95 -4.89 0.43
CA THR A 143 6.16 -3.73 0.87
C THR A 143 6.59 -3.37 2.27
N SER A 144 6.73 -2.09 2.55
CA SER A 144 7.04 -1.58 3.88
C SER A 144 6.02 -0.55 4.31
N CYS A 145 5.56 -0.67 5.55
CA CYS A 145 4.59 0.23 6.15
C CYS A 145 5.00 0.54 7.60
N PRO A 146 5.68 1.66 7.84
CA PRO A 146 5.96 2.09 9.21
C PRO A 146 4.67 2.66 9.83
N LEU A 147 4.12 1.94 10.81
CA LEU A 147 2.89 2.29 11.51
C LEU A 147 3.21 3.05 12.80
N LEU A 148 2.70 4.27 12.93
CA LEU A 148 2.78 5.03 14.17
C LEU A 148 1.83 4.43 15.21
N ILE A 149 2.34 4.16 16.39
CA ILE A 149 1.55 3.68 17.53
C ILE A 149 1.24 4.84 18.48
N ARG A 150 2.25 5.61 18.83
CA ARG A 150 2.19 6.81 19.65
C ARG A 150 3.43 7.67 19.39
N GLU A 151 3.52 8.81 20.04
CA GLU A 151 4.75 9.59 20.01
C GLU A 151 5.95 8.78 20.53
N GLY A 152 7.07 8.84 19.83
CA GLY A 152 8.27 8.05 20.15
C GLY A 152 8.18 6.56 19.85
N SER A 153 7.09 6.06 19.25
CA SER A 153 6.91 4.63 18.97
C SER A 153 6.26 4.37 17.61
N ALA A 154 6.90 3.50 16.82
CA ALA A 154 6.35 2.97 15.59
C ALA A 154 6.72 1.50 15.41
N MET A 155 5.94 0.79 14.62
CA MET A 155 6.27 -0.55 14.14
C MET A 155 6.70 -0.44 12.69
N LEU A 156 7.83 -1.06 12.32
CA LEU A 156 8.26 -1.20 10.93
C LEU A 156 7.82 -2.56 10.42
N ILE A 157 6.76 -2.57 9.63
CA ILE A 157 6.20 -3.81 9.09
C ILE A 157 6.59 -3.92 7.64
N GLU A 158 7.32 -4.98 7.31
CA GLU A 158 7.83 -5.28 5.98
C GLU A 158 7.43 -6.71 5.63
N PHE A 159 6.87 -6.89 4.44
CA PHE A 159 6.36 -8.20 4.01
C PHE A 159 6.44 -8.37 2.50
N ASP A 160 6.42 -9.63 2.06
CA ASP A 160 6.34 -10.05 0.65
C ASP A 160 4.89 -10.19 0.15
N TYR A 161 4.71 -10.72 -1.06
CA TYR A 161 3.38 -11.00 -1.64
C TYR A 161 2.55 -11.99 -0.82
N ASP A 162 3.19 -12.95 -0.17
CA ASP A 162 2.52 -14.00 0.61
C ASP A 162 2.19 -13.53 2.04
N GLY A 163 2.74 -12.38 2.44
CA GLY A 163 2.55 -11.80 3.76
C GLY A 163 3.57 -12.28 4.79
N ASN A 164 4.65 -12.93 4.34
CA ASN A 164 5.76 -13.27 5.21
C ASN A 164 6.51 -12.00 5.61
N LEU A 165 6.90 -11.92 6.87
CA LEU A 165 7.71 -10.81 7.36
C LEU A 165 9.15 -10.92 6.85
N ILE A 166 9.62 -9.89 6.16
CA ILE A 166 10.94 -9.83 5.52
C ILE A 166 11.69 -8.56 5.96
N PRO A 167 12.10 -8.45 7.23
CA PRO A 167 12.72 -7.24 7.77
C PRO A 167 14.00 -6.88 7.03
N SER A 168 14.10 -5.61 6.58
CA SER A 168 15.30 -5.07 5.92
C SER A 168 16.35 -4.60 6.91
N LEU A 169 15.97 -4.30 8.15
CA LEU A 169 16.84 -3.83 9.22
C LEU A 169 16.85 -4.84 10.36
N PRO A 170 17.96 -5.58 10.56
CA PRO A 170 18.02 -6.66 11.56
C PRO A 170 17.92 -6.17 13.02
N VAL A 171 18.11 -4.87 13.25
CA VAL A 171 17.99 -4.25 14.58
C VAL A 171 16.57 -3.83 14.95
N ILE A 172 15.63 -3.89 13.99
CA ILE A 172 14.22 -3.57 14.23
C ILE A 172 13.43 -4.87 14.08
N GLU A 173 12.88 -5.34 15.20
CA GLU A 173 12.01 -6.50 15.19
C GLU A 173 10.63 -6.11 14.62
N PRO A 174 10.14 -6.82 13.58
CA PRO A 174 8.78 -6.65 13.10
C PRO A 174 7.77 -6.85 14.22
N LEU A 175 6.65 -6.14 14.16
CA LEU A 175 5.56 -6.23 15.13
C LEU A 175 5.91 -5.81 16.57
N LYS A 176 7.10 -5.27 16.81
CA LYS A 176 7.48 -4.65 18.09
C LYS A 176 7.56 -3.14 17.99
N ASP A 177 7.25 -2.49 19.08
CA ASP A 177 7.40 -1.05 19.27
C ASP A 177 8.88 -0.67 19.21
N SER A 178 9.21 0.32 18.38
CA SER A 178 10.58 0.78 18.17
C SER A 178 10.66 2.29 18.07
N TYR A 179 11.51 2.88 18.93
CA TYR A 179 11.88 4.29 18.83
C TYR A 179 12.67 4.57 17.55
N LEU A 180 13.53 3.63 17.13
CA LEU A 180 14.31 3.77 15.90
C LEU A 180 13.38 3.79 14.66
N ALA A 181 12.36 2.94 14.60
CA ALA A 181 11.36 2.96 13.53
C ALA A 181 10.57 4.28 13.52
N TRP A 182 10.26 4.83 14.70
CA TRP A 182 9.63 6.14 14.82
C TRP A 182 10.53 7.26 14.31
N LEU A 183 11.81 7.27 14.70
CA LEU A 183 12.79 8.26 14.25
C LEU A 183 13.00 8.20 12.73
N LEU A 184 13.10 7.00 12.16
CA LEU A 184 13.14 6.79 10.71
C LEU A 184 11.94 7.44 10.03
N LYS A 185 10.73 7.17 10.54
CA LYS A 185 9.51 7.75 9.96
C LYS A 185 9.42 9.25 10.14
N TYR A 186 9.69 9.75 11.33
CA TYR A 186 9.52 11.15 11.69
C TYR A 186 10.57 12.06 11.06
N ALA A 187 11.84 11.67 11.13
CA ALA A 187 12.96 12.52 10.74
C ALA A 187 13.53 12.20 9.34
N LEU A 188 13.56 10.91 8.93
CA LEU A 188 14.33 10.50 7.74
C LEU A 188 13.48 10.26 6.50
N LEU A 189 12.18 9.91 6.61
CA LEU A 189 11.38 9.64 5.42
C LEU A 189 11.21 10.85 4.50
N LYS A 190 11.00 12.06 5.04
CA LYS A 190 10.83 13.27 4.24
C LYS A 190 12.09 13.62 3.44
N PRO A 191 13.28 13.74 4.04
CA PRO A 191 14.50 13.99 3.28
C PRO A 191 14.83 12.84 2.31
N ALA A 192 14.61 11.59 2.66
CA ALA A 192 14.79 10.45 1.76
C ALA A 192 13.87 10.52 0.53
N TYR A 193 12.60 10.89 0.74
CA TYR A 193 11.65 11.09 -0.34
C TYR A 193 12.09 12.20 -1.30
N VAL A 194 12.54 13.35 -0.75
CA VAL A 194 13.06 14.45 -1.57
C VAL A 194 14.33 14.03 -2.35
N ALA A 195 15.22 13.25 -1.73
CA ALA A 195 16.40 12.70 -2.41
C ALA A 195 16.01 11.75 -3.55
N THR A 196 15.01 10.88 -3.33
CA THR A 196 14.48 10.00 -4.38
C THR A 196 13.93 10.79 -5.57
N LEU A 197 13.16 11.85 -5.33
CA LEU A 197 12.65 12.71 -6.40
C LEU A 197 13.74 13.40 -7.21
N LYS A 198 14.91 13.60 -6.61
CA LYS A 198 16.10 14.18 -7.28
C LYS A 198 17.01 13.14 -7.92
N GLY A 199 16.65 11.86 -7.86
CA GLY A 199 17.47 10.78 -8.41
C GLY A 199 18.74 10.45 -7.61
N HIS A 200 18.80 10.83 -6.32
CA HIS A 200 19.98 10.62 -5.47
C HIS A 200 19.94 9.28 -4.68
N VAL A 201 19.03 8.39 -4.97
CA VAL A 201 18.85 7.08 -4.28
C VAL A 201 18.61 5.98 -5.27
#